data_7c8f3aa7eacfdab86c423ea29856148a
#
_entry.id   7c8f3aa7eacfdab86c423ea29856148a
#
_cell.length_a   1.000
_cell.length_b   1.000
_cell.length_c   1.000
_cell.angle_alpha   90.00
_cell.angle_beta   90.00
_cell.angle_gamma   90.00
#
_symmetry.space_group_name_H-M   'P 1'
#
loop_
_entity.id
_entity.type
_entity.pdbx_description
1 polymer ?
#
loop_
_entity_poly.entity_id
_entity_poly.type
_entity_poly.pdbx_seq_one_letter_code
_entity_poly.pdbx_strand_id
1 'polypeptide(L)'
;MVIVIGGGISGVACAGELNARGLEVELLDRGHKLGGRMASRVIRDSGTDYDGRVVDIGASYFTASDEKFLTVVEDWKARGLARGWTDAFHLASPQGVSGVRAGPMRYAAVGGLRSLIEDLAARLPSTKIRHHHTVESVSITGDQLSVDGRPANAVAICMPDPQARQLLDSEVPELEATMEATSGVAWEPTLSVTAVFQSACWIPFDGVFVNDDAVLTWVANDGSRRGDGAPVLVAHVNPVLAAGHLADPAAVIPSVLAALKKILALSEQPIWVDIQRWTYARPLIARADECYLDDNTNIGVASDAWAGGPRVETAWLSGAALGQRLAERLAASA
;
A
#
# COMPACT_ATOMS: atom_id res chain seq x y z
N MET A 1 24.43 9.68 6.98
CA MET A 1 22.97 9.55 7.19
C MET A 1 22.34 9.05 5.92
N VAL A 2 21.43 8.06 6.00
CA VAL A 2 20.64 7.58 4.87
C VAL A 2 19.25 8.20 4.93
N ILE A 3 18.72 8.67 3.79
CA ILE A 3 17.36 9.21 3.70
C ILE A 3 16.48 8.18 2.99
N VAL A 4 15.38 7.78 3.65
CA VAL A 4 14.35 6.91 3.09
C VAL A 4 13.11 7.77 2.78
N ILE A 5 12.66 7.77 1.53
CA ILE A 5 11.52 8.56 1.06
C ILE A 5 10.33 7.65 0.82
N GLY A 6 9.27 7.84 1.61
CA GLY A 6 8.05 7.04 1.59
C GLY A 6 7.91 6.09 2.78
N GLY A 7 6.90 6.35 3.62
CA GLY A 7 6.60 5.61 4.85
C GLY A 7 5.58 4.49 4.66
N GLY A 8 5.60 3.82 3.50
CA GLY A 8 4.89 2.57 3.26
C GLY A 8 5.65 1.37 3.80
N ILE A 9 5.12 0.16 3.60
CA ILE A 9 5.77 -1.07 4.10
C ILE A 9 7.17 -1.27 3.54
N SER A 10 7.41 -0.90 2.27
CA SER A 10 8.73 -0.96 1.63
C SER A 10 9.74 -0.04 2.33
N GLY A 11 9.38 1.23 2.58
CA GLY A 11 10.28 2.18 3.24
C GLY A 11 10.57 1.82 4.70
N VAL A 12 9.57 1.33 5.43
CA VAL A 12 9.78 0.90 6.82
C VAL A 12 10.63 -0.37 6.88
N ALA A 13 10.47 -1.31 5.92
CA ALA A 13 11.34 -2.48 5.82
C ALA A 13 12.80 -2.10 5.47
N CYS A 14 12.98 -1.18 4.52
CA CYS A 14 14.30 -0.64 4.17
C CYS A 14 14.97 0.04 5.38
N ALA A 15 14.25 0.90 6.08
CA ALA A 15 14.75 1.56 7.29
C ALA A 15 15.10 0.53 8.39
N GLY A 16 14.33 -0.56 8.50
CA GLY A 16 14.60 -1.66 9.44
C GLY A 16 15.95 -2.33 9.18
N GLU A 17 16.24 -2.67 7.93
CA GLU A 17 17.50 -3.29 7.54
C GLU A 17 18.71 -2.36 7.75
N LEU A 18 18.56 -1.10 7.43
CA LEU A 18 19.60 -0.08 7.67
C LEU A 18 19.85 0.10 9.17
N ASN A 19 18.79 0.17 9.97
CA ASN A 19 18.84 0.34 11.41
C ASN A 19 19.51 -0.87 12.11
N ALA A 20 19.18 -2.09 11.66
CA ALA A 20 19.78 -3.32 12.17
C ALA A 20 21.30 -3.40 11.97
N ARG A 21 21.83 -2.63 11.00
CA ARG A 21 23.26 -2.50 10.69
C ARG A 21 23.90 -1.23 11.29
N GLY A 22 23.18 -0.55 12.19
CA GLY A 22 23.68 0.60 12.96
C GLY A 22 23.74 1.91 12.15
N LEU A 23 23.10 2.01 11.00
CA LEU A 23 23.10 3.22 10.20
C LEU A 23 22.06 4.22 10.71
N GLU A 24 22.41 5.50 10.70
CA GLU A 24 21.47 6.59 10.96
C GLU A 24 20.53 6.76 9.76
N VAL A 25 19.24 6.72 10.04
CA VAL A 25 18.18 6.81 9.01
C VAL A 25 17.24 7.96 9.33
N GLU A 26 16.90 8.74 8.30
CA GLU A 26 15.77 9.66 8.33
C GLU A 26 14.72 9.17 7.32
N LEU A 27 13.50 8.85 7.81
CA LEU A 27 12.39 8.43 6.99
C LEU A 27 11.42 9.60 6.82
N LEU A 28 11.20 10.01 5.56
CA LEU A 28 10.34 11.13 5.18
C LEU A 28 9.05 10.62 4.55
N ASP A 29 7.90 11.06 5.06
CA ASP A 29 6.60 10.74 4.48
C ASP A 29 5.72 11.99 4.39
N ARG A 30 5.07 12.18 3.23
CA ARG A 30 4.15 13.30 3.00
C ARG A 30 2.86 13.20 3.81
N GLY A 31 2.48 11.99 4.22
CA GLY A 31 1.27 11.74 4.98
C GLY A 31 1.38 12.18 6.44
N HIS A 32 0.24 12.35 7.08
CA HIS A 32 0.17 12.59 8.52
C HIS A 32 0.45 11.34 9.36
N LYS A 33 0.46 10.18 8.72
CA LYS A 33 0.75 8.86 9.29
C LYS A 33 1.42 7.98 8.25
N LEU A 34 2.23 7.05 8.71
CA LEU A 34 2.79 5.99 7.88
C LEU A 34 1.69 5.06 7.32
N GLY A 35 2.04 4.22 6.37
CA GLY A 35 1.18 3.17 5.86
C GLY A 35 1.06 3.10 4.33
N GLY A 36 1.21 4.23 3.63
CA GLY A 36 1.10 4.26 2.16
C GLY A 36 -0.20 3.61 1.69
N ARG A 37 -0.12 2.63 0.77
CA ARG A 37 -1.28 1.88 0.25
C ARG A 37 -1.86 0.84 1.23
N MET A 38 -1.26 0.61 2.38
CA MET A 38 -1.87 -0.10 3.51
C MET A 38 -2.61 0.85 4.46
N ALA A 39 -2.99 2.03 4.00
CA ALA A 39 -3.68 3.01 4.81
C ALA A 39 -5.03 2.51 5.32
N SER A 40 -5.29 2.82 6.58
CA SER A 40 -6.60 2.70 7.20
C SER A 40 -7.14 4.09 7.55
N ARG A 41 -8.46 4.23 7.58
CA ARG A 41 -9.16 5.46 7.97
C ARG A 41 -10.06 5.20 9.15
N VAL A 42 -10.22 6.18 10.01
CA VAL A 42 -11.24 6.17 11.07
C VAL A 42 -12.50 6.79 10.50
N ILE A 43 -13.64 6.13 10.62
CA ILE A 43 -14.96 6.70 10.32
C ILE A 43 -15.19 7.83 11.28
N ARG A 44 -15.60 9.00 10.80
CA ARG A 44 -15.86 10.20 11.60
C ARG A 44 -17.04 10.96 11.03
N ASP A 45 -17.76 11.62 11.91
CA ASP A 45 -18.87 12.51 11.57
C ASP A 45 -19.92 11.82 10.66
N SER A 46 -20.03 10.49 10.79
CA SER A 46 -20.97 9.67 10.01
C SER A 46 -22.38 9.76 10.56
N GLY A 47 -22.55 10.18 11.81
CA GLY A 47 -23.82 10.13 12.51
C GLY A 47 -24.33 8.72 12.80
N THR A 48 -23.43 7.72 12.77
CA THR A 48 -23.74 6.31 13.03
C THR A 48 -22.99 5.80 14.26
N ASP A 49 -23.38 4.64 14.77
CA ASP A 49 -22.69 3.96 15.88
C ASP A 49 -21.26 3.47 15.50
N TYR A 50 -20.88 3.65 14.23
CA TYR A 50 -19.57 3.24 13.71
C TYR A 50 -18.54 4.36 13.70
N ASP A 51 -18.84 5.54 14.24
CA ASP A 51 -17.85 6.59 14.46
C ASP A 51 -16.75 6.08 15.41
N GLY A 52 -15.50 6.34 15.03
CA GLY A 52 -14.31 5.79 15.70
C GLY A 52 -13.82 4.46 15.14
N ARG A 53 -14.62 3.76 14.32
CA ARG A 53 -14.22 2.48 13.73
C ARG A 53 -13.17 2.66 12.64
N VAL A 54 -12.15 1.80 12.67
CA VAL A 54 -11.09 1.76 11.64
C VAL A 54 -11.54 0.92 10.44
N VAL A 55 -11.30 1.43 9.23
CA VAL A 55 -11.57 0.75 7.96
C VAL A 55 -10.33 0.79 7.08
N ASP A 56 -9.98 -0.32 6.43
CA ASP A 56 -8.89 -0.35 5.45
C ASP A 56 -9.40 0.17 4.10
N ILE A 57 -8.79 1.25 3.64
CA ILE A 57 -9.19 1.98 2.44
C ILE A 57 -8.23 1.78 1.26
N GLY A 58 -7.16 1.02 1.45
CA GLY A 58 -6.18 0.63 0.43
C GLY A 58 -6.17 -0.87 0.21
N ALA A 59 -5.06 -1.53 0.49
CA ALA A 59 -4.99 -2.99 0.45
C ALA A 59 -6.05 -3.60 1.39
N SER A 60 -6.75 -4.62 0.89
CA SER A 60 -7.82 -5.26 1.67
C SER A 60 -7.31 -6.38 2.57
N TYR A 61 -6.17 -6.98 2.22
CA TYR A 61 -5.53 -8.10 2.90
C TYR A 61 -4.08 -8.21 2.44
N PHE A 62 -3.36 -9.14 3.03
CA PHE A 62 -2.08 -9.58 2.52
C PHE A 62 -1.98 -11.11 2.57
N THR A 63 -1.06 -11.66 1.78
CA THR A 63 -0.64 -13.07 1.80
C THR A 63 0.82 -13.13 2.17
N ALA A 64 1.28 -14.28 2.63
CA ALA A 64 2.69 -14.52 2.94
C ALA A 64 3.09 -15.90 2.44
N SER A 65 4.22 -15.98 1.77
CA SER A 65 4.81 -17.20 1.23
C SER A 65 6.33 -17.26 1.39
N ASP A 66 6.99 -16.12 1.49
CA ASP A 66 8.41 -16.02 1.76
C ASP A 66 8.72 -16.24 3.24
N GLU A 67 9.75 -17.02 3.58
CA GLU A 67 10.09 -17.39 4.94
C GLU A 67 10.43 -16.20 5.85
N LYS A 68 11.09 -15.16 5.30
CA LYS A 68 11.42 -13.96 6.07
C LYS A 68 10.15 -13.17 6.41
N PHE A 69 9.27 -13.00 5.43
CA PHE A 69 8.01 -12.29 5.66
C PHE A 69 7.05 -13.10 6.53
N LEU A 70 7.01 -14.43 6.38
CA LEU A 70 6.26 -15.33 7.29
C LEU A 70 6.68 -15.14 8.74
N THR A 71 7.97 -14.99 9.03
CA THR A 71 8.47 -14.72 10.39
C THR A 71 7.85 -13.44 10.96
N VAL A 72 7.75 -12.37 10.16
CA VAL A 72 7.10 -11.11 10.56
C VAL A 72 5.60 -11.32 10.81
N VAL A 73 4.93 -12.08 9.95
CA VAL A 73 3.50 -12.37 10.08
C VAL A 73 3.19 -13.20 11.33
N GLU A 74 4.01 -14.20 11.63
CA GLU A 74 3.83 -15.01 12.83
C GLU A 74 4.08 -14.20 14.13
N ASP A 75 5.05 -13.27 14.14
CA ASP A 75 5.22 -12.32 15.24
C ASP A 75 3.97 -11.43 15.42
N TRP A 76 3.43 -10.87 14.33
CA TRP A 76 2.18 -10.11 14.40
C TRP A 76 1.01 -10.94 14.91
N LYS A 77 0.89 -12.20 14.49
CA LYS A 77 -0.16 -13.12 14.97
C LYS A 77 0.01 -13.43 16.47
N ALA A 78 1.23 -13.77 16.89
CA ALA A 78 1.53 -14.07 18.28
C ALA A 78 1.19 -12.91 19.23
N ARG A 79 1.32 -11.68 18.75
CA ARG A 79 0.97 -10.45 19.48
C ARG A 79 -0.46 -9.95 19.26
N GLY A 80 -1.27 -10.67 18.49
CA GLY A 80 -2.66 -10.33 18.23
C GLY A 80 -2.85 -9.11 17.30
N LEU A 81 -1.83 -8.68 16.56
CA LEU A 81 -1.90 -7.57 15.61
C LEU A 81 -2.48 -8.00 14.26
N ALA A 82 -2.17 -9.22 13.83
CA ALA A 82 -2.71 -9.82 12.62
C ALA A 82 -3.42 -11.14 12.93
N ARG A 83 -4.29 -11.55 12.03
CA ARG A 83 -4.99 -12.84 12.09
C ARG A 83 -5.19 -13.41 10.69
N GLY A 84 -5.36 -14.73 10.58
CA GLY A 84 -5.94 -15.33 9.39
C GLY A 84 -7.37 -14.82 9.21
N TRP A 85 -7.67 -14.36 8.01
CA TRP A 85 -9.02 -13.90 7.67
C TRP A 85 -9.79 -15.01 6.95
N THR A 86 -9.32 -15.40 5.76
CA THR A 86 -9.95 -16.44 4.96
C THR A 86 -8.97 -17.03 3.94
N ASP A 87 -9.18 -18.27 3.55
CA ASP A 87 -8.50 -18.93 2.44
C ASP A 87 -9.35 -19.01 1.16
N ALA A 88 -10.59 -18.49 1.19
CA ALA A 88 -11.50 -18.56 0.06
C ALA A 88 -12.27 -17.25 -0.13
N PHE A 89 -12.43 -16.85 -1.40
CA PHE A 89 -13.24 -15.69 -1.77
C PHE A 89 -14.36 -16.08 -2.72
N HIS A 90 -15.47 -15.36 -2.62
CA HIS A 90 -16.56 -15.46 -3.56
C HIS A 90 -16.15 -14.87 -4.92
N LEU A 91 -16.75 -15.40 -5.96
CA LEU A 91 -16.70 -14.87 -7.32
C LEU A 91 -18.06 -14.29 -7.67
N ALA A 92 -18.04 -13.16 -8.34
CA ALA A 92 -19.25 -12.51 -8.85
C ALA A 92 -19.02 -11.94 -10.25
N SER A 93 -20.11 -11.62 -10.90
CA SER A 93 -20.19 -10.90 -12.16
C SER A 93 -21.36 -9.92 -12.09
N PRO A 94 -21.67 -9.14 -13.14
CA PRO A 94 -22.89 -8.32 -13.19
C PRO A 94 -24.20 -9.09 -12.99
N GLN A 95 -24.17 -10.42 -13.07
CA GLN A 95 -25.32 -11.31 -12.84
C GLN A 95 -25.48 -11.74 -11.37
N GLY A 96 -24.54 -11.40 -10.52
CA GLY A 96 -24.54 -11.73 -9.09
C GLY A 96 -23.39 -12.65 -8.67
N VAL A 97 -23.46 -13.15 -7.44
CA VAL A 97 -22.48 -14.08 -6.86
C VAL A 97 -22.65 -15.45 -7.50
N SER A 98 -21.57 -16.05 -8.00
CA SER A 98 -21.60 -17.27 -8.82
C SER A 98 -20.87 -18.48 -8.21
N GLY A 99 -20.02 -18.29 -7.21
CA GLY A 99 -19.25 -19.38 -6.62
C GLY A 99 -18.21 -18.91 -5.60
N VAL A 100 -17.38 -19.86 -5.16
CA VAL A 100 -16.29 -19.63 -4.21
C VAL A 100 -15.00 -20.23 -4.78
N ARG A 101 -13.88 -19.51 -4.63
CA ARG A 101 -12.55 -19.96 -5.05
C ARG A 101 -11.60 -19.96 -3.86
N ALA A 102 -11.09 -21.14 -3.55
CA ALA A 102 -10.01 -21.30 -2.57
C ALA A 102 -8.66 -20.77 -3.10
N GLY A 103 -7.77 -20.42 -2.19
CA GLY A 103 -6.43 -19.94 -2.47
C GLY A 103 -5.58 -19.90 -1.20
N PRO A 104 -4.47 -19.14 -1.19
CA PRO A 104 -3.64 -19.03 0.00
C PRO A 104 -4.42 -18.34 1.14
N MET A 105 -3.97 -18.56 2.38
CA MET A 105 -4.49 -17.82 3.53
C MET A 105 -4.28 -16.32 3.32
N ARG A 106 -5.32 -15.55 3.51
CA ARG A 106 -5.30 -14.08 3.52
C ARG A 106 -5.33 -13.61 4.96
N TYR A 107 -4.47 -12.67 5.26
CA TYR A 107 -4.34 -12.11 6.59
C TYR A 107 -4.95 -10.71 6.64
N ALA A 108 -5.53 -10.39 7.79
CA ALA A 108 -6.04 -9.07 8.14
C ALA A 108 -5.39 -8.58 9.43
N ALA A 109 -5.44 -7.27 9.65
CA ALA A 109 -4.95 -6.65 10.89
C ALA A 109 -6.13 -6.22 11.78
N VAL A 110 -6.05 -6.51 13.07
CA VAL A 110 -7.10 -6.17 14.04
C VAL A 110 -7.30 -4.66 14.13
N GLY A 111 -6.22 -3.88 14.18
CA GLY A 111 -6.23 -2.41 14.23
C GLY A 111 -6.23 -1.71 12.86
N GLY A 112 -6.43 -2.47 11.76
CA GLY A 112 -6.22 -2.00 10.39
C GLY A 112 -4.81 -2.24 9.89
N LEU A 113 -4.67 -2.43 8.57
CA LEU A 113 -3.37 -2.77 7.96
C LEU A 113 -2.28 -1.73 8.26
N ARG A 114 -2.66 -0.46 8.42
CA ARG A 114 -1.73 0.60 8.84
C ARG A 114 -1.05 0.30 10.17
N SER A 115 -1.76 -0.28 11.13
CA SER A 115 -1.20 -0.56 12.46
C SER A 115 0.01 -1.50 12.42
N LEU A 116 0.10 -2.36 11.40
CA LEU A 116 1.26 -3.23 11.17
C LEU A 116 2.50 -2.42 10.75
N ILE A 117 2.31 -1.38 9.94
CA ILE A 117 3.39 -0.48 9.54
C ILE A 117 3.86 0.37 10.71
N GLU A 118 2.90 0.88 11.50
CA GLU A 118 3.19 1.66 12.71
C GLU A 118 3.95 0.79 13.74
N ASP A 119 3.61 -0.49 13.87
CA ASP A 119 4.32 -1.45 14.72
C ASP A 119 5.77 -1.68 14.26
N LEU A 120 6.00 -1.92 12.98
CA LEU A 120 7.37 -2.06 12.45
C LEU A 120 8.18 -0.78 12.68
N ALA A 121 7.59 0.38 12.41
CA ALA A 121 8.26 1.67 12.58
C ALA A 121 8.60 1.98 14.06
N ALA A 122 7.74 1.58 15.00
CA ALA A 122 7.99 1.74 16.43
C ALA A 122 9.21 0.96 16.94
N ARG A 123 9.71 0.01 16.17
CA ARG A 123 10.89 -0.81 16.48
C ARG A 123 12.19 -0.27 15.87
N LEU A 124 12.18 0.97 15.35
CA LEU A 124 13.32 1.62 14.68
C LEU A 124 13.93 2.72 15.56
N PRO A 125 14.68 2.39 16.62
CA PRO A 125 15.13 3.37 17.63
C PRO A 125 16.10 4.43 17.09
N SER A 126 16.86 4.10 16.02
CA SER A 126 17.83 5.00 15.40
C SER A 126 17.28 5.66 14.11
N THR A 127 15.97 5.56 13.86
CA THR A 127 15.32 6.17 12.70
C THR A 127 14.52 7.40 13.12
N LYS A 128 14.86 8.54 12.53
CA LYS A 128 14.06 9.76 12.67
C LYS A 128 12.94 9.77 11.65
N ILE A 129 11.70 9.67 12.08
CA ILE A 129 10.52 9.70 11.20
C ILE A 129 9.96 11.13 11.14
N ARG A 130 9.78 11.65 9.93
CA ARG A 130 9.13 12.94 9.66
C ARG A 130 7.87 12.74 8.84
N HIS A 131 6.76 13.04 9.48
CA HIS A 131 5.44 13.14 8.83
C HIS A 131 5.23 14.52 8.22
N HIS A 132 4.22 14.66 7.34
CA HIS A 132 3.89 15.91 6.64
C HIS A 132 5.09 16.50 5.86
N HIS A 133 6.01 15.64 5.43
CA HIS A 133 7.18 16.06 4.69
C HIS A 133 7.11 15.55 3.25
N THR A 134 6.68 16.41 2.35
CA THR A 134 6.74 16.13 0.91
C THR A 134 8.15 16.44 0.45
N VAL A 135 8.84 15.44 -0.08
CA VAL A 135 10.12 15.62 -0.76
C VAL A 135 9.83 16.15 -2.16
N GLU A 136 10.53 17.22 -2.54
CA GLU A 136 10.39 17.87 -3.84
C GLU A 136 11.47 17.42 -4.83
N SER A 137 12.69 17.15 -4.34
CA SER A 137 13.81 16.81 -5.23
C SER A 137 14.85 15.89 -4.60
N VAL A 138 15.42 15.03 -5.44
CA VAL A 138 16.66 14.30 -5.23
C VAL A 138 17.63 14.79 -6.30
N SER A 139 18.78 15.31 -5.90
CA SER A 139 19.73 15.94 -6.81
C SER A 139 21.16 15.59 -6.44
N ILE A 140 22.07 15.73 -7.41
CA ILE A 140 23.51 15.59 -7.24
C ILE A 140 24.16 16.88 -7.73
N THR A 141 25.03 17.46 -6.91
CA THR A 141 25.80 18.65 -7.26
C THR A 141 27.28 18.36 -6.97
N GLY A 142 28.08 18.24 -8.04
CA GLY A 142 29.40 17.62 -7.92
C GLY A 142 29.24 16.17 -7.43
N ASP A 143 29.95 15.80 -6.38
CA ASP A 143 29.86 14.46 -5.76
C ASP A 143 28.82 14.41 -4.60
N GLN A 144 28.08 15.49 -4.37
CA GLN A 144 27.18 15.58 -3.22
C GLN A 144 25.75 15.21 -3.59
N LEU A 145 25.30 14.03 -3.13
CA LEU A 145 23.91 13.62 -3.16
C LEU A 145 23.10 14.41 -2.11
N SER A 146 21.93 14.88 -2.48
CA SER A 146 21.05 15.65 -1.59
C SER A 146 19.57 15.35 -1.81
N VAL A 147 18.77 15.55 -0.76
CA VAL A 147 17.30 15.53 -0.78
C VAL A 147 16.82 16.90 -0.29
N ASP A 148 16.10 17.65 -1.12
CA ASP A 148 15.69 19.04 -0.85
C ASP A 148 16.86 19.91 -0.39
N GLY A 149 18.04 19.78 -1.03
CA GLY A 149 19.27 20.48 -0.70
C GLY A 149 19.97 20.01 0.57
N ARG A 150 19.45 18.99 1.28
CA ARG A 150 20.10 18.40 2.46
C ARG A 150 21.01 17.25 2.04
N PRO A 151 22.29 17.26 2.44
CA PRO A 151 23.23 16.19 2.11
C PRO A 151 22.79 14.82 2.61
N ALA A 152 22.98 13.79 1.79
CA ALA A 152 22.74 12.39 2.12
C ALA A 152 23.92 11.51 1.66
N ASN A 153 24.22 10.43 2.38
CA ASN A 153 25.20 9.44 1.95
C ASN A 153 24.58 8.40 1.01
N ALA A 154 23.27 8.19 1.15
CA ALA A 154 22.47 7.35 0.26
C ALA A 154 20.99 7.75 0.36
N VAL A 155 20.22 7.43 -0.68
CA VAL A 155 18.78 7.69 -0.75
C VAL A 155 18.05 6.43 -1.18
N ALA A 156 17.04 6.02 -0.41
CA ALA A 156 16.10 4.95 -0.75
C ALA A 156 14.74 5.56 -1.12
N ILE A 157 14.32 5.44 -2.37
CA ILE A 157 13.04 5.93 -2.86
C ILE A 157 12.02 4.78 -2.81
N CYS A 158 11.15 4.77 -1.79
CA CYS A 158 10.24 3.67 -1.49
C CYS A 158 8.78 4.05 -1.81
N MET A 159 8.50 4.20 -3.11
CA MET A 159 7.19 4.64 -3.61
C MET A 159 6.93 4.12 -5.03
N PRO A 160 5.70 4.27 -5.58
CA PRO A 160 5.42 3.97 -6.98
C PRO A 160 6.35 4.70 -7.96
N ASP A 161 6.83 3.99 -8.98
CA ASP A 161 7.81 4.50 -9.95
C ASP A 161 7.46 5.89 -10.54
N PRO A 162 6.19 6.19 -10.93
CA PRO A 162 5.85 7.52 -11.44
C PRO A 162 6.06 8.64 -10.41
N GLN A 163 5.92 8.34 -9.13
CA GLN A 163 6.19 9.31 -8.07
C GLN A 163 7.70 9.43 -7.81
N ALA A 164 8.43 8.32 -7.86
CA ALA A 164 9.89 8.31 -7.73
C ALA A 164 10.55 9.18 -8.81
N ARG A 165 10.12 9.02 -10.07
CA ARG A 165 10.65 9.81 -11.19
C ARG A 165 10.40 11.31 -11.07
N GLN A 166 9.32 11.73 -10.44
CA GLN A 166 9.03 13.15 -10.22
C GLN A 166 10.02 13.83 -9.26
N LEU A 167 10.74 13.05 -8.46
CA LEU A 167 11.75 13.57 -7.53
C LEU A 167 13.12 13.73 -8.18
N LEU A 168 13.37 13.05 -9.32
CA LEU A 168 14.66 13.00 -10.00
C LEU A 168 14.76 14.12 -11.03
N ASP A 169 15.80 14.93 -10.93
CA ASP A 169 16.05 16.00 -11.89
C ASP A 169 16.56 15.42 -13.22
N SER A 170 15.78 15.59 -14.29
CA SER A 170 16.10 15.10 -15.62
C SER A 170 17.29 15.81 -16.29
N GLU A 171 17.74 16.91 -15.75
CA GLU A 171 18.90 17.64 -16.26
C GLU A 171 20.22 17.20 -15.61
N VAL A 172 20.15 16.30 -14.61
CA VAL A 172 21.32 15.73 -13.90
C VAL A 172 21.67 14.37 -14.51
N PRO A 173 22.77 14.26 -15.28
CA PRO A 173 23.13 13.04 -16.00
C PRO A 173 23.32 11.82 -15.09
N GLU A 174 23.80 12.02 -13.87
CA GLU A 174 24.02 10.98 -12.89
C GLU A 174 22.73 10.29 -12.43
N LEU A 175 21.58 10.93 -12.64
CA LEU A 175 20.26 10.38 -12.29
C LEU A 175 19.59 9.61 -13.44
N GLU A 176 20.15 9.64 -14.66
CA GLU A 176 19.57 9.02 -15.86
C GLU A 176 19.31 7.52 -15.66
N ALA A 177 20.28 6.79 -15.09
CA ALA A 177 20.14 5.34 -14.83
C ALA A 177 18.98 5.04 -13.86
N THR A 178 18.80 5.83 -12.81
CA THR A 178 17.69 5.68 -11.87
C THR A 178 16.34 6.05 -12.51
N MET A 179 16.32 7.07 -13.36
CA MET A 179 15.12 7.44 -14.13
C MET A 179 14.72 6.33 -15.10
N GLU A 180 15.67 5.73 -15.80
CA GLU A 180 15.41 4.60 -16.71
C GLU A 180 14.91 3.37 -15.94
N ALA A 181 15.51 3.02 -14.82
CA ALA A 181 15.11 1.91 -13.98
C ALA A 181 13.67 2.04 -13.46
N THR A 182 13.18 3.26 -13.29
CA THR A 182 11.79 3.57 -12.89
C THR A 182 10.84 3.78 -14.07
N SER A 183 11.32 3.59 -15.31
CA SER A 183 10.52 3.71 -16.53
C SER A 183 9.83 2.40 -16.91
N GLY A 184 8.96 2.45 -17.92
CA GLY A 184 8.42 1.27 -18.60
C GLY A 184 7.33 0.49 -17.86
N VAL A 185 7.05 0.76 -16.56
CA VAL A 185 5.94 0.14 -15.84
C VAL A 185 4.74 1.06 -15.82
N ALA A 186 3.64 0.59 -16.40
CA ALA A 186 2.36 1.26 -16.30
C ALA A 186 1.67 0.93 -14.97
N TRP A 187 0.93 1.89 -14.42
CA TRP A 187 0.24 1.79 -13.15
C TRP A 187 -1.26 2.01 -13.33
N GLU A 188 -2.05 1.16 -12.70
CA GLU A 188 -3.49 1.30 -12.64
C GLU A 188 -3.92 2.11 -11.41
N PRO A 189 -4.88 3.04 -11.59
CA PRO A 189 -5.56 3.65 -10.47
C PRO A 189 -6.67 2.76 -9.93
N THR A 190 -7.16 3.07 -8.73
CA THR A 190 -8.46 2.63 -8.24
C THR A 190 -9.07 3.68 -7.33
N LEU A 191 -10.37 3.61 -7.16
CA LEU A 191 -11.11 4.35 -6.13
C LEU A 191 -11.65 3.31 -5.13
N SER A 192 -11.46 3.56 -3.85
CA SER A 192 -11.96 2.68 -2.80
C SER A 192 -13.15 3.34 -2.12
N VAL A 193 -14.32 2.74 -2.26
CA VAL A 193 -15.57 3.25 -1.68
C VAL A 193 -15.89 2.45 -0.42
N THR A 194 -15.99 3.12 0.70
CA THR A 194 -16.48 2.57 1.96
C THR A 194 -17.96 2.87 2.11
N ALA A 195 -18.76 1.86 2.33
CA ALA A 195 -20.21 1.97 2.53
C ALA A 195 -20.62 1.34 3.86
N VAL A 196 -21.24 2.12 4.74
CA VAL A 196 -21.77 1.68 6.04
C VAL A 196 -23.28 1.50 5.90
N PHE A 197 -23.80 0.37 6.36
CA PHE A 197 -25.24 0.05 6.34
C PHE A 197 -25.80 0.02 7.77
N GLN A 198 -27.12 0.06 7.90
CA GLN A 198 -27.77 -0.10 9.19
C GLN A 198 -27.60 -1.53 9.73
N SER A 199 -27.67 -2.52 8.84
CA SER A 199 -27.46 -3.94 9.13
C SER A 199 -26.77 -4.63 7.95
N ALA A 200 -26.22 -5.83 8.19
CA ALA A 200 -25.69 -6.66 7.12
C ALA A 200 -26.84 -7.26 6.29
N CYS A 201 -27.15 -6.64 5.17
CA CYS A 201 -28.26 -7.00 4.29
C CYS A 201 -27.81 -7.82 3.05
N TRP A 202 -26.71 -8.58 3.18
CA TRP A 202 -26.14 -9.45 2.15
C TRP A 202 -25.92 -10.86 2.67
N ILE A 203 -25.73 -11.81 1.75
CA ILE A 203 -25.33 -13.17 2.11
C ILE A 203 -23.94 -13.14 2.78
N PRO A 204 -23.67 -14.04 3.74
CA PRO A 204 -22.33 -14.08 4.36
C PRO A 204 -21.22 -14.32 3.34
N PHE A 205 -20.22 -13.46 3.35
CA PHE A 205 -18.99 -13.59 2.58
C PHE A 205 -17.85 -12.84 3.28
N ASP A 206 -16.62 -13.19 2.97
CA ASP A 206 -15.42 -12.45 3.40
C ASP A 206 -15.02 -11.39 2.38
N GLY A 207 -14.77 -11.82 1.16
CA GLY A 207 -14.48 -10.97 0.02
C GLY A 207 -15.04 -11.54 -1.28
N VAL A 208 -15.26 -10.68 -2.25
CA VAL A 208 -15.81 -11.02 -3.56
C VAL A 208 -14.93 -10.43 -4.65
N PHE A 209 -14.37 -11.28 -5.51
CA PHE A 209 -13.82 -10.84 -6.79
C PHE A 209 -14.97 -10.63 -7.78
N VAL A 210 -15.05 -9.45 -8.36
CA VAL A 210 -16.05 -9.11 -9.36
C VAL A 210 -15.40 -9.14 -10.74
N ASN A 211 -15.81 -10.12 -11.56
CA ASN A 211 -15.30 -10.31 -12.91
C ASN A 211 -16.26 -9.67 -13.91
N ASP A 212 -15.72 -9.20 -15.05
CA ASP A 212 -16.47 -8.69 -16.18
C ASP A 212 -17.47 -7.56 -15.84
N ASP A 213 -17.18 -6.78 -14.79
CA ASP A 213 -17.98 -5.63 -14.40
C ASP A 213 -17.22 -4.33 -14.70
N ALA A 214 -17.91 -3.37 -15.31
CA ALA A 214 -17.31 -2.09 -15.70
C ALA A 214 -17.13 -1.14 -14.51
N VAL A 215 -17.73 -1.42 -13.35
CA VAL A 215 -17.75 -0.52 -12.19
C VAL A 215 -16.89 -1.05 -11.06
N LEU A 216 -16.98 -2.34 -10.73
CA LEU A 216 -16.30 -2.95 -9.58
C LEU A 216 -15.35 -4.06 -10.00
N THR A 217 -14.26 -4.24 -9.25
CA THR A 217 -13.36 -5.40 -9.37
C THR A 217 -13.30 -6.22 -8.09
N TRP A 218 -13.65 -5.62 -6.96
CA TRP A 218 -13.51 -6.23 -5.65
C TRP A 218 -14.45 -5.62 -4.62
N VAL A 219 -14.94 -6.47 -3.69
CA VAL A 219 -15.69 -6.04 -2.50
C VAL A 219 -15.19 -6.82 -1.29
N ALA A 220 -14.80 -6.13 -0.23
CA ALA A 220 -14.50 -6.72 1.08
C ALA A 220 -15.66 -6.50 2.05
N ASN A 221 -16.03 -7.53 2.80
CA ASN A 221 -16.83 -7.41 4.01
C ASN A 221 -15.89 -7.00 5.16
N ASP A 222 -15.86 -5.73 5.50
CA ASP A 222 -14.92 -5.21 6.48
C ASP A 222 -15.24 -5.69 7.91
N GLY A 223 -16.51 -5.96 8.22
CA GLY A 223 -16.88 -6.56 9.49
C GLY A 223 -16.35 -7.98 9.68
N SER A 224 -16.41 -8.81 8.64
CA SER A 224 -15.76 -10.13 8.62
C SER A 224 -14.25 -9.98 8.75
N ARG A 225 -13.64 -9.08 7.99
CA ARG A 225 -12.19 -8.82 8.00
C ARG A 225 -11.69 -8.39 9.39
N ARG A 226 -12.43 -7.54 10.09
CA ARG A 226 -12.14 -7.14 11.48
C ARG A 226 -12.50 -8.20 12.51
N GLY A 227 -13.50 -9.04 12.23
CA GLY A 227 -14.06 -10.00 13.16
C GLY A 227 -15.06 -9.39 14.15
N ASP A 228 -15.55 -8.18 13.86
CA ASP A 228 -16.56 -7.47 14.67
C ASP A 228 -17.98 -7.54 14.09
N GLY A 229 -18.12 -8.07 12.86
CA GLY A 229 -19.41 -8.24 12.20
C GLY A 229 -20.08 -6.93 11.77
N ALA A 230 -19.39 -5.80 11.80
CA ALA A 230 -19.94 -4.51 11.43
C ALA A 230 -20.44 -4.52 9.97
N PRO A 231 -21.60 -3.89 9.68
CA PRO A 231 -22.18 -3.86 8.34
C PRO A 231 -21.47 -2.83 7.45
N VAL A 232 -20.19 -3.08 7.18
CA VAL A 232 -19.33 -2.20 6.39
C VAL A 232 -18.75 -2.96 5.20
N LEU A 233 -18.98 -2.43 4.01
CA LEU A 233 -18.38 -2.90 2.77
C LEU A 233 -17.32 -1.91 2.28
N VAL A 234 -16.24 -2.45 1.72
CA VAL A 234 -15.22 -1.66 1.01
C VAL A 234 -15.11 -2.20 -0.40
N ALA A 235 -15.46 -1.37 -1.40
CA ALA A 235 -15.47 -1.73 -2.80
C ALA A 235 -14.33 -1.05 -3.56
N HIS A 236 -13.63 -1.78 -4.43
CA HIS A 236 -12.64 -1.21 -5.35
C HIS A 236 -13.25 -1.06 -6.74
N VAL A 237 -13.14 0.16 -7.26
CA VAL A 237 -13.63 0.55 -8.57
C VAL A 237 -12.72 0.01 -9.67
N ASN A 238 -13.33 -0.40 -10.79
CA ASN A 238 -12.61 -0.81 -11.98
C ASN A 238 -11.61 0.27 -12.42
N PRO A 239 -10.36 -0.08 -12.75
CA PRO A 239 -9.31 0.88 -13.09
C PRO A 239 -9.65 1.81 -14.25
N VAL A 240 -10.39 1.32 -15.26
CA VAL A 240 -10.80 2.15 -16.42
C VAL A 240 -11.77 3.24 -15.98
N LEU A 241 -12.77 2.88 -15.16
CA LEU A 241 -13.70 3.86 -14.60
C LEU A 241 -12.99 4.82 -13.64
N ALA A 242 -12.11 4.30 -12.78
CA ALA A 242 -11.35 5.10 -11.84
C ALA A 242 -10.46 6.13 -12.55
N ALA A 243 -9.80 5.76 -13.66
CA ALA A 243 -8.95 6.67 -14.44
C ALA A 243 -9.72 7.90 -14.96
N GLY A 244 -10.97 7.70 -15.37
CA GLY A 244 -11.84 8.81 -15.83
C GLY A 244 -12.33 9.75 -14.71
N HIS A 245 -12.15 9.36 -13.43
CA HIS A 245 -12.72 10.10 -12.29
C HIS A 245 -11.69 10.49 -11.23
N LEU A 246 -10.41 10.52 -11.56
CA LEU A 246 -9.36 10.91 -10.61
C LEU A 246 -9.46 12.36 -10.13
N ALA A 247 -10.02 13.24 -10.97
CA ALA A 247 -10.22 14.65 -10.62
C ALA A 247 -11.46 14.86 -9.73
N ASP A 248 -12.52 14.07 -9.94
CA ASP A 248 -13.75 14.08 -9.14
C ASP A 248 -14.15 12.63 -8.75
N PRO A 249 -13.51 12.07 -7.73
CA PRO A 249 -13.79 10.70 -7.31
C PRO A 249 -15.23 10.47 -6.85
N ALA A 250 -15.88 11.49 -6.28
CA ALA A 250 -17.24 11.36 -5.74
C ALA A 250 -18.29 11.08 -6.83
N ALA A 251 -18.03 11.45 -8.06
CA ALA A 251 -18.94 11.22 -9.19
C ALA A 251 -19.22 9.74 -9.46
N VAL A 252 -18.34 8.79 -9.02
CA VAL A 252 -18.58 7.35 -9.23
C VAL A 252 -19.50 6.72 -8.17
N ILE A 253 -19.73 7.39 -7.03
CA ILE A 253 -20.48 6.82 -5.89
C ILE A 253 -21.85 6.25 -6.32
N PRO A 254 -22.70 6.96 -7.09
CA PRO A 254 -23.99 6.41 -7.51
C PRO A 254 -23.85 5.10 -8.32
N SER A 255 -22.89 5.02 -9.23
CA SER A 255 -22.63 3.82 -10.03
C SER A 255 -22.13 2.66 -9.17
N VAL A 256 -21.24 2.93 -8.21
CA VAL A 256 -20.73 1.92 -7.27
C VAL A 256 -21.86 1.37 -6.39
N LEU A 257 -22.71 2.22 -5.84
CA LEU A 257 -23.85 1.78 -5.02
C LEU A 257 -24.87 0.96 -5.82
N ALA A 258 -25.12 1.35 -7.08
CA ALA A 258 -25.99 0.59 -7.97
C ALA A 258 -25.40 -0.80 -8.29
N ALA A 259 -24.10 -0.88 -8.55
CA ALA A 259 -23.39 -2.15 -8.79
C ALA A 259 -23.38 -3.04 -7.55
N LEU A 260 -23.05 -2.50 -6.36
CA LEU A 260 -23.13 -3.23 -5.09
C LEU A 260 -24.53 -3.81 -4.85
N LYS A 261 -25.56 -2.95 -5.01
CA LYS A 261 -26.96 -3.39 -4.86
C LYS A 261 -27.31 -4.55 -5.79
N LYS A 262 -26.91 -4.45 -7.04
CA LYS A 262 -27.19 -5.47 -8.06
C LYS A 262 -26.44 -6.78 -7.78
N ILE A 263 -25.12 -6.70 -7.57
CA ILE A 263 -24.23 -7.86 -7.47
C ILE A 263 -24.48 -8.64 -6.17
N LEU A 264 -24.66 -7.92 -5.05
CA LEU A 264 -24.85 -8.52 -3.74
C LEU A 264 -26.32 -8.63 -3.31
N ALA A 265 -27.25 -8.27 -4.20
CA ALA A 265 -28.71 -8.26 -3.94
C ALA A 265 -29.09 -7.48 -2.67
N LEU A 266 -28.46 -6.31 -2.45
CA LEU A 266 -28.68 -5.53 -1.24
C LEU A 266 -30.13 -5.02 -1.19
N SER A 267 -30.78 -5.19 -0.05
CA SER A 267 -32.15 -4.69 0.20
C SER A 267 -32.17 -3.24 0.72
N GLU A 268 -31.04 -2.76 1.26
CA GLU A 268 -30.94 -1.45 1.88
C GLU A 268 -29.96 -0.55 1.11
N GLN A 269 -30.04 0.74 1.37
CA GLN A 269 -29.02 1.74 0.99
C GLN A 269 -28.03 1.95 2.14
N PRO A 270 -26.76 2.29 1.86
CA PRO A 270 -25.85 2.66 2.92
C PRO A 270 -26.33 3.97 3.61
N ILE A 271 -26.10 4.03 4.91
CA ILE A 271 -26.37 5.21 5.74
C ILE A 271 -25.23 6.22 5.74
N TRP A 272 -24.04 5.78 5.32
CA TRP A 272 -22.87 6.63 5.16
C TRP A 272 -21.94 6.06 4.09
N VAL A 273 -21.29 6.94 3.33
CA VAL A 273 -20.36 6.58 2.25
C VAL A 273 -19.16 7.52 2.26
N ASP A 274 -17.98 6.97 2.06
CA ASP A 274 -16.74 7.72 1.86
C ASP A 274 -15.93 7.12 0.71
N ILE A 275 -15.04 7.92 0.13
CA ILE A 275 -14.23 7.50 -1.02
C ILE A 275 -12.78 7.93 -0.88
N GLN A 276 -11.88 7.03 -1.26
CA GLN A 276 -10.44 7.27 -1.32
C GLN A 276 -9.91 7.07 -2.74
N ARG A 277 -9.11 8.03 -3.21
CA ARG A 277 -8.42 7.95 -4.50
C ARG A 277 -7.03 7.33 -4.35
N TRP A 278 -6.71 6.35 -5.21
CA TRP A 278 -5.40 5.76 -5.38
C TRP A 278 -4.96 5.90 -6.84
N THR A 279 -4.19 6.94 -7.16
CA THR A 279 -3.72 7.23 -8.53
C THR A 279 -2.76 6.15 -9.04
N TYR A 280 -1.92 5.62 -8.17
CA TYR A 280 -0.96 4.56 -8.46
C TYR A 280 -1.23 3.36 -7.53
N ALA A 281 -2.36 2.69 -7.76
CA ALA A 281 -2.81 1.60 -6.89
C ALA A 281 -1.99 0.33 -7.10
N ARG A 282 -1.73 -0.02 -8.36
CA ARG A 282 -1.07 -1.29 -8.72
C ARG A 282 -0.23 -1.14 -9.98
N PRO A 283 1.02 -1.64 -10.01
CA PRO A 283 1.77 -1.81 -11.24
C PRO A 283 1.14 -2.92 -12.08
N LEU A 284 1.09 -2.73 -13.41
CA LEU A 284 0.58 -3.76 -14.34
C LEU A 284 1.55 -4.92 -14.52
N ILE A 285 2.85 -4.61 -14.46
CA ILE A 285 3.93 -5.57 -14.57
C ILE A 285 4.89 -5.29 -13.42
N ALA A 286 5.40 -6.33 -12.78
CA ALA A 286 6.47 -6.22 -11.81
C ALA A 286 7.76 -6.77 -12.37
N ARG A 287 8.87 -6.16 -11.97
CA ARG A 287 10.21 -6.60 -12.31
C ARG A 287 10.59 -7.83 -11.49
N ALA A 288 11.44 -8.69 -12.06
CA ALA A 288 11.94 -9.87 -11.36
C ALA A 288 12.96 -9.52 -10.27
N ASP A 289 13.74 -8.46 -10.47
CA ASP A 289 14.73 -7.98 -9.51
C ASP A 289 14.05 -7.55 -8.21
N GLU A 290 14.72 -7.80 -7.08
CA GLU A 290 14.17 -7.49 -5.76
C GLU A 290 14.03 -5.98 -5.53
N CYS A 291 14.98 -5.19 -6.03
CA CYS A 291 15.01 -3.73 -5.96
C CYS A 291 16.02 -3.20 -6.99
N TYR A 292 16.02 -1.89 -7.19
CA TYR A 292 17.07 -1.20 -7.93
C TYR A 292 18.04 -0.53 -6.95
N LEU A 293 19.33 -0.55 -7.27
CA LEU A 293 20.37 0.26 -6.62
C LEU A 293 21.38 0.69 -7.69
N ASP A 294 21.58 1.98 -7.79
CA ASP A 294 22.66 2.56 -8.57
C ASP A 294 23.93 2.66 -7.72
N ASP A 295 24.91 1.87 -8.08
CA ASP A 295 26.17 1.78 -7.35
C ASP A 295 27.05 3.04 -7.48
N ASN A 296 26.80 3.91 -8.46
CA ASN A 296 27.55 5.15 -8.64
C ASN A 296 27.02 6.29 -7.75
N THR A 297 25.69 6.35 -7.58
CA THR A 297 25.04 7.47 -6.89
C THR A 297 24.57 7.12 -5.47
N ASN A 298 24.56 5.83 -5.08
CA ASN A 298 23.94 5.33 -3.86
C ASN A 298 22.44 5.67 -3.76
N ILE A 299 21.74 5.75 -4.91
CA ILE A 299 20.30 5.91 -4.98
C ILE A 299 19.67 4.56 -5.29
N GLY A 300 18.71 4.16 -4.48
CA GLY A 300 17.96 2.93 -4.73
C GLY A 300 16.45 3.16 -4.75
N VAL A 301 15.75 2.23 -5.43
CA VAL A 301 14.29 2.25 -5.57
C VAL A 301 13.71 0.90 -5.15
N ALA A 302 12.66 0.94 -4.34
CA ALA A 302 11.95 -0.25 -3.88
C ALA A 302 10.44 -0.01 -3.81
N SER A 303 9.66 -0.99 -4.26
CA SER A 303 8.20 -0.98 -4.20
C SER A 303 7.64 -2.35 -4.59
N ASP A 304 6.32 -2.50 -4.67
CA ASP A 304 5.66 -3.68 -5.24
C ASP A 304 5.73 -3.78 -6.77
N ALA A 305 6.42 -2.87 -7.44
CA ALA A 305 6.80 -3.02 -8.85
C ALA A 305 8.07 -3.86 -9.03
N TRP A 306 8.66 -4.33 -7.93
CA TRP A 306 9.84 -5.19 -7.86
C TRP A 306 9.50 -6.51 -7.17
N ALA A 307 10.43 -7.47 -7.15
CA ALA A 307 10.27 -8.77 -6.47
C ALA A 307 9.09 -9.62 -6.96
N GLY A 308 8.70 -9.47 -8.22
CA GLY A 308 7.83 -10.43 -8.92
C GLY A 308 6.31 -10.28 -8.73
N GLY A 309 5.80 -9.17 -8.17
CA GLY A 309 4.35 -8.95 -8.19
C GLY A 309 3.79 -7.92 -7.22
N PRO A 310 2.65 -7.32 -7.53
CA PRO A 310 2.06 -6.25 -6.73
C PRO A 310 1.38 -6.79 -5.47
N ARG A 311 2.14 -7.07 -4.42
CA ARG A 311 1.67 -7.60 -3.13
C ARG A 311 2.32 -6.83 -1.97
N VAL A 312 1.70 -6.90 -0.79
CA VAL A 312 2.27 -6.37 0.45
C VAL A 312 3.60 -7.05 0.78
N GLU A 313 3.67 -8.38 0.64
CA GLU A 313 4.87 -9.20 0.82
C GLU A 313 6.01 -8.74 -0.07
N THR A 314 5.77 -8.59 -1.37
CA THR A 314 6.81 -8.18 -2.33
C THR A 314 7.29 -6.75 -2.09
N ALA A 315 6.41 -5.84 -1.68
CA ALA A 315 6.81 -4.49 -1.27
C ALA A 315 7.71 -4.51 -0.02
N TRP A 316 7.42 -5.39 0.94
CA TRP A 316 8.26 -5.58 2.13
C TRP A 316 9.63 -6.16 1.74
N LEU A 317 9.65 -7.23 0.95
CA LEU A 317 10.87 -7.88 0.47
C LEU A 317 11.75 -6.91 -0.33
N SER A 318 11.14 -6.15 -1.24
CA SER A 318 11.84 -5.15 -2.04
C SER A 318 12.51 -4.09 -1.17
N GLY A 319 11.79 -3.59 -0.16
CA GLY A 319 12.35 -2.62 0.79
C GLY A 319 13.48 -3.20 1.63
N ALA A 320 13.32 -4.41 2.14
CA ALA A 320 14.34 -5.11 2.92
C ALA A 320 15.61 -5.37 2.08
N ALA A 321 15.45 -5.85 0.85
CA ALA A 321 16.57 -6.07 -0.07
C ALA A 321 17.32 -4.78 -0.37
N LEU A 322 16.61 -3.67 -0.61
CA LEU A 322 17.25 -2.37 -0.82
C LEU A 322 18.02 -1.91 0.42
N GLY A 323 17.43 -2.02 1.60
CA GLY A 323 18.09 -1.64 2.86
C GLY A 323 19.38 -2.43 3.09
N GLN A 324 19.34 -3.75 2.84
CA GLN A 324 20.50 -4.62 2.93
C GLN A 324 21.60 -4.20 1.95
N ARG A 325 21.28 -4.05 0.66
CA ARG A 325 22.25 -3.67 -0.37
C ARG A 325 22.88 -2.30 -0.14
N LEU A 326 22.10 -1.30 0.28
CA LEU A 326 22.61 0.02 0.64
C LEU A 326 23.57 -0.05 1.83
N ALA A 327 23.26 -0.83 2.86
CA ALA A 327 24.14 -0.98 4.00
C ALA A 327 25.47 -1.65 3.63
N GLU A 328 25.43 -2.71 2.81
CA GLU A 328 26.63 -3.39 2.28
C GLU A 328 27.49 -2.42 1.45
N ARG A 329 26.85 -1.62 0.59
CA ARG A 329 27.52 -0.62 -0.24
C ARG A 329 28.23 0.44 0.59
N LEU A 330 27.55 1.00 1.60
CA LEU A 330 28.11 2.03 2.47
C LEU A 330 29.25 1.48 3.33
N ALA A 331 29.18 0.22 3.77
CA ALA A 331 30.25 -0.42 4.51
C ALA A 331 31.52 -0.66 3.65
N ALA A 332 31.36 -0.93 2.35
CA ALA A 332 32.47 -1.12 1.43
C ALA A 332 33.15 0.21 1.04
N SER A 333 32.48 1.34 1.27
CA SER A 333 32.99 2.69 0.93
C SER A 333 33.60 3.43 2.13
N ALA A 334 33.53 2.84 3.34
CA ALA A 334 34.06 3.40 4.59
C ALA A 334 35.46 2.87 4.89
#